data_20c44b9092accc021ec462c567f5a0fa
#
_entry.id   20c44b9092accc021ec462c567f5a0fa
#
_cell.length_a   1.000
_cell.length_b   1.000
_cell.length_c   1.000
_cell.angle_alpha   90.00
_cell.angle_beta   90.00
_cell.angle_gamma   90.00
#
_symmetry.space_group_name_H-M   'P 1'
#
loop_
_entity.id
_entity.type
_entity.pdbx_description
1 polymer ?
#
loop_
_entity_poly.entity_id
_entity_poly.type
_entity_poly.pdbx_seq_one_letter_code
_entity_poly.pdbx_strand_id
1 'polypeptide(L)'
;MCIRDRPYRALYVISDIANLVLYHIVRYRRDIVRRNITSAFPEKSLEECISIERGFYKWFCDYFVETVKLMSVSRQELLSRIEFRGIDKIEECFDRGQTCAGILGHYGNWELLSATGLVIKKHPEAVIGLIYHPLRSQLFDRLFINMRQSMGGVCVPKKDILRYLVSFRSQNLMNLFGYIADQAPRYRNIHLWLPFLNHDTPVFTGAERIMRKMNNAVFYIDVERPERGKYIYTFKLMTDKPGEMPEFEITKKFFVMLEQTIRREPRFYLWSHNRWKRTREEFDKEFKIENGHVVRK
;
A
#
# COMPACT_ATOMS: atom_id res chain seq x y z
N MET A 1 -5.79 -25.54 18.84
CA MET A 1 -6.66 -24.41 18.46
C MET A 1 -5.80 -23.19 18.22
N CYS A 2 -5.62 -22.80 16.95
CA CYS A 2 -4.68 -21.73 16.58
C CYS A 2 -5.27 -20.33 16.84
N ILE A 3 -4.40 -19.32 17.00
CA ILE A 3 -4.79 -17.90 17.17
C ILE A 3 -5.72 -17.46 16.02
N ARG A 4 -5.42 -17.85 14.78
CA ARG A 4 -6.20 -17.51 13.57
C ARG A 4 -7.66 -17.90 13.62
N ASP A 5 -8.01 -18.98 14.37
CA ASP A 5 -9.36 -19.55 14.42
C ASP A 5 -10.26 -18.84 15.45
N ARG A 6 -9.71 -17.91 16.23
CA ARG A 6 -10.45 -17.16 17.24
C ARG A 6 -11.36 -16.09 16.60
N PRO A 7 -12.51 -15.78 17.24
CA PRO A 7 -13.35 -14.66 16.80
C PRO A 7 -12.60 -13.33 16.92
N TYR A 8 -12.93 -12.34 16.09
CA TYR A 8 -12.29 -11.02 16.08
C TYR A 8 -12.23 -10.37 17.48
N ARG A 9 -13.28 -10.53 18.31
CA ARG A 9 -13.27 -9.98 19.68
C ARG A 9 -12.10 -10.50 20.50
N ALA A 10 -11.82 -11.81 20.44
CA ALA A 10 -10.69 -12.41 21.15
C ALA A 10 -9.34 -11.96 20.55
N LEU A 11 -9.26 -11.82 19.21
CA LEU A 11 -8.07 -11.31 18.54
C LEU A 11 -7.77 -9.87 18.95
N TYR A 12 -8.77 -9.03 19.13
CA TYR A 12 -8.58 -7.66 19.59
C TYR A 12 -8.13 -7.56 21.05
N VAL A 13 -8.51 -8.48 21.92
CA VAL A 13 -7.91 -8.58 23.26
C VAL A 13 -6.42 -8.91 23.17
N ILE A 14 -6.03 -9.85 22.29
CA ILE A 14 -4.63 -10.17 22.04
C ILE A 14 -3.89 -8.94 21.45
N SER A 15 -4.51 -8.22 20.53
CA SER A 15 -3.97 -6.99 19.96
C SER A 15 -3.74 -5.91 21.04
N ASP A 16 -4.70 -5.73 21.95
CA ASP A 16 -4.59 -4.74 23.03
C ASP A 16 -3.43 -5.09 23.98
N ILE A 17 -3.28 -6.37 24.35
CA ILE A 17 -2.13 -6.85 25.14
C ILE A 17 -0.81 -6.65 24.36
N ALA A 18 -0.78 -7.03 23.08
CA ALA A 18 0.39 -6.84 22.22
C ALA A 18 0.78 -5.35 22.12
N ASN A 19 -0.20 -4.45 22.04
CA ASN A 19 0.03 -3.01 22.03
C ASN A 19 0.69 -2.53 23.33
N LEU A 20 0.22 -2.99 24.50
CA LEU A 20 0.86 -2.64 25.77
C LEU A 20 2.32 -3.08 25.81
N VAL A 21 2.59 -4.32 25.41
CA VAL A 21 3.96 -4.87 25.36
C VAL A 21 4.81 -4.11 24.35
N LEU A 22 4.32 -3.92 23.12
CA LEU A 22 5.08 -3.33 22.02
C LEU A 22 5.39 -1.85 22.28
N TYR A 23 4.44 -1.11 22.83
CA TYR A 23 4.57 0.31 23.10
C TYR A 23 5.38 0.64 24.36
N HIS A 24 5.11 -0.06 25.47
CA HIS A 24 5.69 0.29 26.77
C HIS A 24 6.96 -0.50 27.10
N ILE A 25 7.02 -1.80 26.75
CA ILE A 25 8.14 -2.70 27.13
C ILE A 25 9.17 -2.74 26.01
N VAL A 26 8.79 -3.23 24.83
CA VAL A 26 9.70 -3.41 23.69
C VAL A 26 10.09 -2.07 23.06
N ARG A 27 9.21 -1.08 23.09
CA ARG A 27 9.40 0.27 22.51
C ARG A 27 9.81 0.19 21.02
N TYR A 28 9.19 -0.73 20.26
CA TYR A 28 9.55 -1.05 18.89
C TYR A 28 9.59 0.19 18.01
N ARG A 29 10.79 0.59 17.57
CA ARG A 29 11.05 1.76 16.69
C ARG A 29 10.40 3.07 17.15
N ARG A 30 10.17 3.24 18.45
CA ARG A 30 9.43 4.38 18.98
C ARG A 30 10.07 5.73 18.63
N ASP A 31 11.39 5.79 18.63
CA ASP A 31 12.12 7.02 18.25
C ASP A 31 11.92 7.36 16.76
N ILE A 32 11.86 6.34 15.89
CA ILE A 32 11.58 6.53 14.47
C ILE A 32 10.14 7.02 14.28
N VAL A 33 9.18 6.36 14.91
CA VAL A 33 7.75 6.73 14.84
C VAL A 33 7.55 8.16 15.33
N ARG A 34 8.07 8.49 16.52
CA ARG A 34 8.00 9.84 17.11
C ARG A 34 8.59 10.87 16.17
N ARG A 35 9.82 10.69 15.72
CA ARG A 35 10.50 11.60 14.81
C ARG A 35 9.72 11.78 13.51
N ASN A 36 9.25 10.69 12.89
CA ASN A 36 8.49 10.76 11.65
C ASN A 36 7.19 11.56 11.82
N ILE A 37 6.46 11.37 12.92
CA ILE A 37 5.21 12.10 13.18
C ILE A 37 5.48 13.57 13.47
N THR A 38 6.42 13.89 14.36
CA THR A 38 6.70 15.28 14.73
C THR A 38 7.24 16.09 13.56
N SER A 39 8.05 15.49 12.70
CA SER A 39 8.57 16.17 11.52
C SER A 39 7.54 16.26 10.38
N ALA A 40 6.60 15.32 10.29
CA ALA A 40 5.51 15.36 9.31
C ALA A 40 4.42 16.38 9.66
N PHE A 41 4.25 16.69 10.94
CA PHE A 41 3.22 17.60 11.45
C PHE A 41 3.84 18.66 12.39
N PRO A 42 4.70 19.55 11.87
CA PRO A 42 5.34 20.58 12.69
C PRO A 42 4.34 21.58 13.31
N GLU A 43 3.14 21.65 12.73
CA GLU A 43 2.03 22.48 13.21
C GLU A 43 1.33 21.91 14.46
N LYS A 44 1.56 20.62 14.80
CA LYS A 44 0.92 19.95 15.92
C LYS A 44 1.76 20.03 17.19
N SER A 45 1.08 20.13 18.33
CA SER A 45 1.74 20.03 19.63
C SER A 45 2.36 18.65 19.85
N LEU A 46 3.32 18.57 20.78
CA LEU A 46 3.93 17.29 21.14
C LEU A 46 2.89 16.29 21.68
N GLU A 47 1.88 16.76 22.40
CA GLU A 47 0.81 15.93 22.95
C GLU A 47 -0.06 15.33 21.86
N GLU A 48 -0.41 16.11 20.82
CA GLU A 48 -1.13 15.63 19.64
C GLU A 48 -0.30 14.58 18.88
N CYS A 49 1.01 14.83 18.69
CA CYS A 49 1.91 13.86 18.07
C CYS A 49 2.01 12.55 18.87
N ILE A 50 2.05 12.63 20.21
CA ILE A 50 2.03 11.45 21.08
C ILE A 50 0.67 10.71 20.99
N SER A 51 -0.43 11.42 20.84
CA SER A 51 -1.76 10.82 20.62
C SER A 51 -1.81 10.04 19.31
N ILE A 52 -1.27 10.62 18.22
CA ILE A 52 -1.13 9.93 16.93
C ILE A 52 -0.25 8.69 17.07
N GLU A 53 0.90 8.81 17.75
CA GLU A 53 1.82 7.70 17.99
C GLU A 53 1.14 6.54 18.73
N ARG A 54 0.41 6.82 19.83
CA ARG A 54 -0.34 5.79 20.58
C ARG A 54 -1.39 5.13 19.71
N GLY A 55 -2.12 5.92 18.93
CA GLY A 55 -3.10 5.43 17.97
C GLY A 55 -2.49 4.55 16.88
N PHE A 56 -1.29 4.92 16.38
CA PHE A 56 -0.53 4.12 15.44
C PHE A 56 -0.19 2.72 16.00
N TYR A 57 0.34 2.61 17.21
CA TYR A 57 0.68 1.30 17.77
C TYR A 57 -0.55 0.43 18.01
N LYS A 58 -1.67 1.02 18.44
CA LYS A 58 -2.93 0.30 18.57
C LYS A 58 -3.40 -0.27 17.24
N TRP A 59 -3.42 0.57 16.20
CA TRP A 59 -3.75 0.13 14.84
C TRP A 59 -2.75 -0.89 14.31
N PHE A 60 -1.47 -0.70 14.54
CA PHE A 60 -0.41 -1.58 14.05
C PHE A 60 -0.54 -3.00 14.61
N CYS A 61 -0.90 -3.14 15.88
CA CYS A 61 -1.20 -4.45 16.47
C CYS A 61 -2.50 -5.04 15.91
N ASP A 62 -3.54 -4.22 15.68
CA ASP A 62 -4.77 -4.66 15.02
C ASP A 62 -4.48 -5.18 13.60
N TYR A 63 -3.67 -4.46 12.82
CA TYR A 63 -3.25 -4.88 11.47
C TYR A 63 -2.67 -6.31 11.47
N PHE A 64 -1.81 -6.65 12.43
CA PHE A 64 -1.22 -7.99 12.50
C PHE A 64 -2.26 -9.06 12.80
N VAL A 65 -3.14 -8.87 13.79
CA VAL A 65 -4.14 -9.88 14.14
C VAL A 65 -5.21 -10.03 13.06
N GLU A 66 -5.58 -8.95 12.38
CA GLU A 66 -6.49 -8.96 11.23
C GLU A 66 -5.86 -9.68 10.04
N THR A 67 -4.56 -9.44 9.77
CA THR A 67 -3.79 -10.13 8.72
C THR A 67 -3.71 -11.63 8.99
N VAL A 68 -3.40 -12.04 10.22
CA VAL A 68 -3.40 -13.46 10.61
C VAL A 68 -4.80 -14.08 10.45
N LYS A 69 -5.86 -13.34 10.75
CA LYS A 69 -7.24 -13.79 10.58
C LYS A 69 -7.64 -14.09 9.14
N LEU A 70 -7.02 -13.41 8.16
CA LEU A 70 -7.25 -13.70 6.73
C LEU A 70 -7.01 -15.17 6.35
N MET A 71 -6.17 -15.88 7.10
CA MET A 71 -5.90 -17.30 6.85
C MET A 71 -7.08 -18.23 7.16
N SER A 72 -8.09 -17.78 7.91
CA SER A 72 -9.20 -18.61 8.37
C SER A 72 -10.57 -17.95 8.28
N VAL A 73 -10.63 -16.67 7.91
CA VAL A 73 -11.89 -15.95 7.78
C VAL A 73 -12.68 -16.45 6.58
N SER A 74 -14.00 -16.62 6.72
CA SER A 74 -14.85 -16.91 5.59
C SER A 74 -14.99 -15.68 4.68
N ARG A 75 -15.25 -15.91 3.38
CA ARG A 75 -15.50 -14.83 2.41
C ARG A 75 -16.67 -13.93 2.86
N GLN A 76 -17.73 -14.52 3.38
CA GLN A 76 -18.90 -13.80 3.89
C GLN A 76 -18.55 -12.91 5.09
N GLU A 77 -17.82 -13.43 6.09
CA GLU A 77 -17.38 -12.66 7.25
C GLU A 77 -16.44 -11.53 6.83
N LEU A 78 -15.51 -11.78 5.90
CA LEU A 78 -14.60 -10.78 5.38
C LEU A 78 -15.36 -9.65 4.67
N LEU A 79 -16.28 -9.97 3.76
CA LEU A 79 -17.09 -8.99 3.04
C LEU A 79 -18.06 -8.21 3.94
N SER A 80 -18.43 -8.73 5.10
CA SER A 80 -19.21 -7.97 6.10
C SER A 80 -18.40 -6.87 6.80
N ARG A 81 -17.08 -6.89 6.65
CA ARG A 81 -16.13 -5.94 7.27
C ARG A 81 -15.49 -4.97 6.29
N ILE A 82 -15.67 -5.23 5.00
CA ILE A 82 -15.02 -4.45 3.95
C ILE A 82 -16.09 -3.95 2.99
N GLU A 83 -16.05 -2.66 2.73
CA GLU A 83 -16.81 -2.03 1.67
C GLU A 83 -15.86 -1.62 0.54
N PHE A 84 -16.18 -1.99 -0.70
CA PHE A 84 -15.46 -1.56 -1.89
C PHE A 84 -16.32 -0.58 -2.70
N ARG A 85 -15.77 0.61 -3.00
CA ARG A 85 -16.41 1.66 -3.78
C ARG A 85 -15.63 1.91 -5.07
N GLY A 86 -16.33 2.20 -6.17
CA GLY A 86 -15.72 2.49 -7.47
C GLY A 86 -15.29 1.24 -8.24
N ILE A 87 -15.79 0.05 -7.89
CA ILE A 87 -15.57 -1.20 -8.65
C ILE A 87 -16.23 -1.11 -10.04
N ASP A 88 -17.39 -0.44 -10.14
CA ASP A 88 -18.07 -0.13 -11.39
C ASP A 88 -17.14 0.54 -12.41
N LYS A 89 -16.29 1.46 -11.97
CA LYS A 89 -15.31 2.14 -12.84
C LYS A 89 -14.21 1.22 -13.35
N ILE A 90 -13.82 0.22 -12.54
CA ILE A 90 -12.87 -0.82 -12.97
C ILE A 90 -13.54 -1.71 -14.02
N GLU A 91 -14.78 -2.16 -13.77
CA GLU A 91 -15.54 -2.97 -14.71
C GLU A 91 -15.78 -2.24 -16.03
N GLU A 92 -16.10 -0.91 -16.01
CA GLU A 92 -16.19 -0.07 -17.21
C GLU A 92 -14.86 -0.03 -18.02
N CYS A 93 -13.71 -0.06 -17.35
CA CYS A 93 -12.42 -0.15 -18.03
C CYS A 93 -12.25 -1.54 -18.69
N PHE A 94 -12.61 -2.60 -17.99
CA PHE A 94 -12.57 -3.96 -18.52
C PHE A 94 -13.52 -4.14 -19.71
N ASP A 95 -14.75 -3.56 -19.65
CA ASP A 95 -15.71 -3.55 -20.76
C ASP A 95 -15.10 -2.93 -22.04
N ARG A 96 -14.16 -1.97 -21.89
CA ARG A 96 -13.41 -1.36 -23.01
C ARG A 96 -12.11 -2.09 -23.38
N GLY A 97 -11.84 -3.23 -22.78
CA GLY A 97 -10.60 -3.98 -22.98
C GLY A 97 -9.36 -3.32 -22.35
N GLN A 98 -9.55 -2.43 -21.39
CA GLN A 98 -8.47 -1.72 -20.71
C GLN A 98 -8.18 -2.34 -19.35
N THR A 99 -6.93 -2.75 -19.12
CA THR A 99 -6.46 -3.24 -17.83
C THR A 99 -6.26 -2.11 -16.84
N CYS A 100 -6.31 -2.42 -15.53
CA CYS A 100 -6.27 -1.45 -14.46
C CYS A 100 -5.05 -1.60 -13.56
N ALA A 101 -4.63 -0.51 -12.94
CA ALA A 101 -3.62 -0.46 -11.90
C ALA A 101 -4.14 0.35 -10.70
N GLY A 102 -4.07 -0.25 -9.51
CA GLY A 102 -4.37 0.43 -8.25
C GLY A 102 -3.08 0.87 -7.58
N ILE A 103 -2.95 2.15 -7.23
CA ILE A 103 -1.80 2.66 -6.49
C ILE A 103 -2.23 3.09 -5.08
N LEU A 104 -1.44 2.73 -4.07
CA LEU A 104 -1.75 3.02 -2.66
C LEU A 104 -0.48 3.14 -1.83
N GLY A 105 -0.63 3.66 -0.61
CA GLY A 105 0.41 3.65 0.43
C GLY A 105 0.23 2.52 1.44
N HIS A 106 1.22 2.34 2.32
CA HIS A 106 1.09 1.46 3.50
C HIS A 106 0.18 2.13 4.54
N TYR A 107 -1.11 2.18 4.23
CA TYR A 107 -2.13 2.84 5.02
C TYR A 107 -3.33 1.91 5.23
N GLY A 108 -3.90 1.89 6.44
CA GLY A 108 -4.95 0.94 6.79
C GLY A 108 -4.48 -0.51 6.68
N ASN A 109 -5.39 -1.43 6.39
CA ASN A 109 -5.02 -2.83 6.19
C ASN A 109 -4.99 -3.19 4.71
N TRP A 110 -3.87 -2.94 4.05
CA TRP A 110 -3.67 -3.21 2.61
C TRP A 110 -3.74 -4.70 2.24
N GLU A 111 -3.59 -5.63 3.19
CA GLU A 111 -3.71 -7.08 2.92
C GLU A 111 -5.15 -7.47 2.56
N LEU A 112 -6.15 -6.75 3.09
CA LEU A 112 -7.56 -6.99 2.81
C LEU A 112 -7.94 -6.69 1.34
N LEU A 113 -7.11 -5.94 0.61
CA LEU A 113 -7.29 -5.72 -0.84
C LEU A 113 -7.19 -7.02 -1.66
N SER A 114 -6.63 -8.08 -1.10
CA SER A 114 -6.68 -9.42 -1.72
C SER A 114 -8.11 -9.92 -1.98
N ALA A 115 -9.10 -9.36 -1.27
CA ALA A 115 -10.51 -9.68 -1.45
C ALA A 115 -11.18 -8.92 -2.61
N THR A 116 -10.50 -7.99 -3.29
CA THR A 116 -11.10 -7.20 -4.39
C THR A 116 -11.70 -8.09 -5.48
N GLY A 117 -11.09 -9.23 -5.78
CA GLY A 117 -11.62 -10.18 -6.76
C GLY A 117 -13.00 -10.77 -6.41
N LEU A 118 -13.38 -10.76 -5.14
CA LEU A 118 -14.69 -11.27 -4.70
C LEU A 118 -15.86 -10.35 -5.07
N VAL A 119 -15.58 -9.09 -5.44
CA VAL A 119 -16.61 -8.07 -5.73
C VAL A 119 -16.66 -7.67 -7.21
N ILE A 120 -15.71 -8.10 -8.04
CA ILE A 120 -15.78 -7.95 -9.50
C ILE A 120 -16.73 -9.02 -10.04
N LYS A 121 -17.85 -8.60 -10.61
CA LYS A 121 -18.95 -9.49 -11.01
C LYS A 121 -19.06 -9.69 -12.52
N LYS A 122 -18.84 -8.63 -13.31
CA LYS A 122 -18.97 -8.69 -14.76
C LYS A 122 -17.82 -9.42 -15.44
N HIS A 123 -16.65 -9.42 -14.81
CA HIS A 123 -15.42 -10.02 -15.32
C HIS A 123 -14.82 -10.99 -14.29
N PRO A 124 -15.49 -12.10 -13.98
CA PRO A 124 -15.04 -13.06 -12.96
C PRO A 124 -13.70 -13.74 -13.32
N GLU A 125 -13.33 -13.73 -14.61
CA GLU A 125 -12.06 -14.21 -15.14
C GLU A 125 -10.89 -13.23 -14.96
N ALA A 126 -11.18 -11.97 -14.58
CA ALA A 126 -10.15 -10.96 -14.45
C ALA A 126 -9.13 -11.31 -13.36
N VAL A 127 -7.86 -11.11 -13.66
CA VAL A 127 -6.76 -11.40 -12.74
C VAL A 127 -6.57 -10.25 -11.76
N ILE A 128 -6.85 -10.48 -10.50
CA ILE A 128 -6.58 -9.51 -9.42
C ILE A 128 -5.25 -9.87 -8.79
N GLY A 129 -4.28 -8.95 -8.90
CA GLY A 129 -2.90 -9.22 -8.53
C GLY A 129 -2.34 -8.27 -7.48
N LEU A 130 -1.45 -8.80 -6.65
CA LEU A 130 -0.68 -8.08 -5.66
C LEU A 130 0.81 -8.22 -5.99
N ILE A 131 1.49 -7.08 -6.10
CA ILE A 131 2.93 -7.07 -6.35
C ILE A 131 3.64 -7.12 -4.99
N TYR A 132 4.53 -8.08 -4.83
CA TYR A 132 5.21 -8.26 -3.56
C TYR A 132 6.74 -8.39 -3.72
N HIS A 133 7.44 -8.13 -2.63
CA HIS A 133 8.87 -8.42 -2.50
C HIS A 133 9.04 -9.72 -1.70
N PRO A 134 9.66 -10.78 -2.28
CA PRO A 134 9.90 -12.02 -1.57
C PRO A 134 10.59 -11.81 -0.22
N LEU A 135 10.09 -12.47 0.81
CA LEU A 135 10.64 -12.38 2.16
C LEU A 135 11.87 -13.28 2.29
N ARG A 136 12.79 -12.92 3.20
CA ARG A 136 13.99 -13.72 3.47
C ARG A 136 13.66 -15.11 4.03
N SER A 137 12.64 -15.19 4.88
CA SER A 137 12.16 -16.44 5.44
C SER A 137 11.18 -17.10 4.48
N GLN A 138 11.54 -18.24 3.92
CA GLN A 138 10.69 -19.03 3.00
C GLN A 138 9.35 -19.45 3.65
N LEU A 139 9.36 -19.74 4.96
CA LEU A 139 8.16 -20.11 5.69
C LEU A 139 7.16 -18.95 5.72
N PHE A 140 7.61 -17.76 6.13
CA PHE A 140 6.74 -16.58 6.13
C PHE A 140 6.33 -16.15 4.73
N ASP A 141 7.23 -16.28 3.76
CA ASP A 141 6.93 -15.95 2.36
C ASP A 141 5.76 -16.81 1.83
N ARG A 142 5.83 -18.13 1.99
CA ARG A 142 4.75 -19.06 1.64
C ARG A 142 3.46 -18.76 2.40
N LEU A 143 3.56 -18.46 3.69
CA LEU A 143 2.39 -18.13 4.52
C LEU A 143 1.65 -16.91 3.97
N PHE A 144 2.37 -15.81 3.68
CA PHE A 144 1.79 -14.60 3.13
C PHE A 144 1.24 -14.79 1.71
N ILE A 145 1.94 -15.55 0.86
CA ILE A 145 1.43 -15.89 -0.48
C ILE A 145 0.12 -16.64 -0.37
N ASN A 146 0.08 -17.73 0.42
CA ASN A 146 -1.12 -18.54 0.61
C ASN A 146 -2.29 -17.71 1.15
N MET A 147 -2.03 -16.84 2.11
CA MET A 147 -3.02 -15.94 2.69
C MET A 147 -3.62 -14.99 1.64
N ARG A 148 -2.77 -14.33 0.84
CA ARG A 148 -3.22 -13.41 -0.22
C ARG A 148 -3.96 -14.14 -1.36
N GLN A 149 -3.55 -15.37 -1.67
CA GLN A 149 -4.17 -16.18 -2.72
C GLN A 149 -5.46 -16.87 -2.26
N SER A 150 -5.69 -17.01 -0.96
CA SER A 150 -6.91 -17.67 -0.43
C SER A 150 -8.21 -16.97 -0.85
N MET A 151 -8.13 -15.69 -1.22
CA MET A 151 -9.25 -14.89 -1.72
C MET A 151 -9.31 -14.81 -3.25
N GLY A 152 -8.52 -15.62 -3.97
CA GLY A 152 -8.51 -15.66 -5.45
C GLY A 152 -7.52 -14.69 -6.10
N GLY A 153 -6.74 -13.93 -5.30
CA GLY A 153 -5.72 -13.02 -5.83
C GLY A 153 -4.46 -13.76 -6.31
N VAL A 154 -3.69 -13.14 -7.20
CA VAL A 154 -2.40 -13.65 -7.70
C VAL A 154 -1.27 -12.80 -7.08
N CYS A 155 -0.27 -13.47 -6.49
CA CYS A 155 0.93 -12.79 -5.99
C CYS A 155 2.05 -12.84 -7.03
N VAL A 156 2.54 -11.68 -7.45
CA VAL A 156 3.61 -11.58 -8.45
C VAL A 156 4.84 -10.90 -7.85
N PRO A 157 6.04 -11.53 -7.92
CA PRO A 157 7.26 -10.91 -7.49
C PRO A 157 7.54 -9.61 -8.25
N LYS A 158 7.95 -8.55 -7.57
CA LYS A 158 8.21 -7.22 -8.14
C LYS A 158 9.10 -7.26 -9.40
N LYS A 159 10.10 -8.15 -9.43
CA LYS A 159 11.03 -8.26 -10.56
C LYS A 159 10.40 -8.85 -11.82
N ASP A 160 9.31 -9.60 -11.67
CA ASP A 160 8.68 -10.38 -12.74
C ASP A 160 7.39 -9.72 -13.27
N ILE A 161 6.90 -8.65 -12.61
CA ILE A 161 5.58 -8.05 -12.90
C ILE A 161 5.38 -7.71 -14.38
N LEU A 162 6.37 -7.10 -15.03
CA LEU A 162 6.23 -6.71 -16.44
C LEU A 162 6.04 -7.95 -17.35
N ARG A 163 6.75 -9.05 -17.07
CA ARG A 163 6.61 -10.30 -17.82
C ARG A 163 5.20 -10.88 -17.67
N TYR A 164 4.66 -10.88 -16.46
CA TYR A 164 3.29 -11.33 -16.20
C TYR A 164 2.26 -10.46 -16.92
N LEU A 165 2.37 -9.14 -16.83
CA LEU A 165 1.43 -8.22 -17.50
C LEU A 165 1.44 -8.40 -19.03
N VAL A 166 2.62 -8.58 -19.63
CA VAL A 166 2.75 -8.85 -21.07
C VAL A 166 2.09 -10.20 -21.41
N SER A 167 2.29 -11.23 -20.59
CA SER A 167 1.65 -12.54 -20.78
C SER A 167 0.13 -12.47 -20.67
N PHE A 168 -0.42 -11.72 -19.68
CA PHE A 168 -1.88 -11.54 -19.57
C PHE A 168 -2.45 -10.78 -20.76
N ARG A 169 -1.74 -9.77 -21.24
CA ARG A 169 -2.13 -9.02 -22.46
C ARG A 169 -2.17 -9.90 -23.69
N SER A 170 -1.20 -10.80 -23.89
CA SER A 170 -1.18 -11.74 -25.03
C SER A 170 -2.32 -12.76 -24.97
N GLN A 171 -2.88 -13.00 -23.78
CA GLN A 171 -4.01 -13.90 -23.54
C GLN A 171 -5.35 -13.15 -23.50
N ASN A 172 -5.37 -11.83 -23.75
CA ASN A 172 -6.54 -10.95 -23.61
C ASN A 172 -7.20 -11.01 -22.21
N LEU A 173 -6.42 -11.28 -21.17
CA LEU A 173 -6.92 -11.33 -19.79
C LEU A 173 -6.94 -9.94 -19.16
N MET A 174 -8.14 -9.51 -18.78
CA MET A 174 -8.28 -8.28 -17.98
C MET A 174 -7.61 -8.47 -16.62
N ASN A 175 -7.01 -7.40 -16.11
CA ASN A 175 -6.34 -7.48 -14.82
C ASN A 175 -6.34 -6.15 -14.08
N LEU A 176 -6.29 -6.25 -12.74
CA LEU A 176 -6.06 -5.15 -11.81
C LEU A 176 -4.90 -5.52 -10.89
N PHE A 177 -3.80 -4.80 -10.95
CA PHE A 177 -2.66 -4.97 -10.05
C PHE A 177 -2.51 -3.83 -9.06
N GLY A 178 -2.33 -4.19 -7.77
CA GLY A 178 -2.05 -3.25 -6.69
C GLY A 178 -0.56 -2.93 -6.56
N TYR A 179 -0.22 -1.63 -6.53
CA TYR A 179 1.13 -1.09 -6.36
C TYR A 179 1.21 -0.30 -5.06
N ILE A 180 1.97 -0.78 -4.07
CA ILE A 180 2.27 -0.02 -2.86
C ILE A 180 3.57 0.74 -3.10
N ALA A 181 3.52 2.07 -3.23
CA ALA A 181 4.60 2.85 -3.82
C ALA A 181 5.21 3.95 -2.90
N ASP A 182 4.87 3.97 -1.61
CA ASP A 182 5.21 5.05 -0.67
C ASP A 182 6.53 4.87 0.09
N GLN A 183 7.25 3.74 -0.07
CA GLN A 183 8.52 3.51 0.64
C GLN A 183 9.72 4.19 -0.04
N ALA A 184 10.84 4.32 0.73
CA ALA A 184 12.05 4.99 0.28
C ALA A 184 12.84 4.16 -0.75
N PRO A 185 13.11 4.67 -1.97
CA PRO A 185 13.99 4.02 -2.93
C PRO A 185 15.45 4.01 -2.45
N ARG A 186 16.28 3.11 -3.02
CA ARG A 186 17.74 3.20 -2.87
C ARG A 186 18.29 4.37 -3.70
N TYR A 187 19.42 4.96 -3.33
CA TYR A 187 20.00 6.12 -4.05
C TYR A 187 20.06 5.94 -5.57
N ARG A 188 20.50 4.79 -6.06
CA ARG A 188 20.59 4.47 -7.50
C ARG A 188 19.23 4.41 -8.23
N ASN A 189 18.12 4.47 -7.50
CA ASN A 189 16.75 4.37 -8.04
C ASN A 189 15.94 5.64 -7.73
N ILE A 190 16.59 6.75 -7.35
CA ILE A 190 15.92 8.03 -7.07
C ILE A 190 15.94 8.86 -8.35
N HIS A 191 14.82 8.85 -9.06
CA HIS A 191 14.65 9.66 -10.28
C HIS A 191 13.82 10.92 -10.04
N LEU A 192 13.16 11.01 -8.88
CA LEU A 192 12.28 12.12 -8.54
C LEU A 192 12.32 12.38 -7.03
N TRP A 193 12.36 13.66 -6.71
CA TRP A 193 12.12 14.19 -5.38
C TRP A 193 10.87 15.07 -5.43
N LEU A 194 10.04 14.99 -4.40
CA LEU A 194 8.85 15.83 -4.28
C LEU A 194 8.55 16.15 -2.80
N PRO A 195 7.84 17.24 -2.52
CA PRO A 195 7.36 17.53 -1.18
C PRO A 195 6.31 16.48 -0.76
N PHE A 196 6.49 15.92 0.43
CA PHE A 196 5.54 14.99 1.03
C PHE A 196 5.66 15.02 2.55
N LEU A 197 4.57 15.34 3.24
CA LEU A 197 4.51 15.45 4.70
C LEU A 197 5.64 16.35 5.27
N ASN A 198 5.77 17.55 4.71
CA ASN A 198 6.78 18.56 5.08
C ASN A 198 8.25 18.15 4.86
N HIS A 199 8.50 17.15 4.01
CA HIS A 199 9.86 16.72 3.66
C HIS A 199 10.08 16.73 2.14
N ASP A 200 11.30 17.09 1.73
CA ASP A 200 11.79 16.76 0.38
C ASP A 200 12.05 15.26 0.33
N THR A 201 11.25 14.56 -0.46
CA THR A 201 11.08 13.11 -0.35
C THR A 201 11.45 12.39 -1.63
N PRO A 202 12.41 11.46 -1.59
CA PRO A 202 12.71 10.61 -2.74
C PRO A 202 11.63 9.55 -2.93
N VAL A 203 11.19 9.35 -4.18
CA VAL A 203 10.06 8.47 -4.48
C VAL A 203 10.38 7.43 -5.56
N PHE A 204 9.64 6.31 -5.53
CA PHE A 204 9.67 5.33 -6.60
C PHE A 204 8.84 5.79 -7.79
N THR A 205 9.42 5.74 -8.99
CA THR A 205 8.75 6.07 -10.26
C THR A 205 8.47 4.82 -11.12
N GLY A 206 8.94 3.65 -10.68
CA GLY A 206 8.84 2.41 -11.47
C GLY A 206 7.41 1.94 -11.70
N ALA A 207 6.49 2.20 -10.76
CA ALA A 207 5.07 1.87 -10.91
C ALA A 207 4.46 2.65 -12.09
N GLU A 208 4.66 3.97 -12.14
CA GLU A 208 4.16 4.81 -13.23
C GLU A 208 4.71 4.38 -14.59
N ARG A 209 6.01 4.07 -14.68
CA ARG A 209 6.61 3.58 -15.94
C ARG A 209 5.91 2.32 -16.46
N ILE A 210 5.56 1.39 -15.56
CA ILE A 210 4.82 0.18 -15.94
C ILE A 210 3.39 0.52 -16.35
N MET A 211 2.68 1.33 -15.59
CA MET A 211 1.32 1.77 -15.89
C MET A 211 1.21 2.45 -17.26
N ARG A 212 2.15 3.34 -17.59
CA ARG A 212 2.24 4.00 -18.90
C ARG A 212 2.53 3.00 -20.03
N LYS A 213 3.52 2.10 -19.85
CA LYS A 213 3.89 1.09 -20.84
C LYS A 213 2.75 0.11 -21.13
N MET A 214 1.97 -0.23 -20.13
CA MET A 214 0.84 -1.16 -20.25
C MET A 214 -0.47 -0.47 -20.64
N ASN A 215 -0.50 0.86 -20.68
CA ASN A 215 -1.69 1.69 -20.89
C ASN A 215 -2.83 1.37 -19.90
N ASN A 216 -2.47 1.17 -18.62
CA ASN A 216 -3.44 0.87 -17.58
C ASN A 216 -4.30 2.09 -17.24
N ALA A 217 -5.60 1.90 -17.00
CA ALA A 217 -6.37 2.87 -16.22
C ALA A 217 -5.84 2.87 -14.77
N VAL A 218 -5.48 4.05 -14.26
CA VAL A 218 -4.82 4.17 -12.96
C VAL A 218 -5.80 4.68 -11.91
N PHE A 219 -5.93 3.94 -10.83
CA PHE A 219 -6.78 4.27 -9.69
C PHE A 219 -5.94 4.50 -8.44
N TYR A 220 -6.21 5.58 -7.71
CA TYR A 220 -5.78 5.72 -6.33
C TYR A 220 -6.72 4.92 -5.44
N ILE A 221 -6.17 4.09 -4.56
CA ILE A 221 -6.98 3.34 -3.59
C ILE A 221 -6.95 4.10 -2.27
N ASP A 222 -8.02 4.85 -2.01
CA ASP A 222 -8.22 5.52 -0.73
C ASP A 222 -8.76 4.54 0.30
N VAL A 223 -8.26 4.63 1.53
CA VAL A 223 -8.63 3.71 2.60
C VAL A 223 -9.18 4.49 3.79
N GLU A 224 -10.32 4.04 4.30
CA GLU A 224 -10.93 4.54 5.52
C GLU A 224 -11.14 3.39 6.50
N ARG A 225 -11.05 3.69 7.80
CA ARG A 225 -11.34 2.75 8.89
C ARG A 225 -12.39 3.37 9.80
N PRO A 226 -13.67 3.30 9.44
CA PRO A 226 -14.75 3.93 10.22
C PRO A 226 -14.87 3.34 11.63
N GLU A 227 -14.61 2.04 11.77
CA GLU A 227 -14.63 1.32 13.02
C GLU A 227 -13.47 0.33 13.10
N ARG A 228 -13.13 -0.12 14.30
CA ARG A 228 -12.13 -1.17 14.51
C ARG A 228 -12.51 -2.45 13.76
N GLY A 229 -11.66 -2.85 12.79
CA GLY A 229 -11.89 -4.03 11.96
C GLY A 229 -12.89 -3.87 10.83
N LYS A 230 -13.30 -2.65 10.52
CA LYS A 230 -14.08 -2.33 9.32
C LYS A 230 -13.32 -1.35 8.44
N TYR A 231 -13.32 -1.59 7.14
CA TYR A 231 -12.59 -0.80 6.16
C TYR A 231 -13.44 -0.46 4.96
N ILE A 232 -13.20 0.72 4.41
CA ILE A 232 -13.77 1.17 3.13
C ILE A 232 -12.60 1.43 2.18
N TYR A 233 -12.61 0.76 1.03
CA TYR A 233 -11.64 0.97 -0.04
C TYR A 233 -12.34 1.63 -1.21
N THR A 234 -11.95 2.88 -1.51
CA THR A 234 -12.51 3.64 -2.64
C THR A 234 -11.50 3.71 -3.77
N PHE A 235 -11.84 3.12 -4.92
CA PHE A 235 -11.06 3.22 -6.14
C PHE A 235 -11.39 4.53 -6.86
N LYS A 236 -10.49 5.51 -6.78
CA LYS A 236 -10.64 6.83 -7.39
C LYS A 236 -9.84 6.86 -8.70
N LEU A 237 -10.51 7.01 -9.83
CA LEU A 237 -9.84 7.10 -11.13
C LEU A 237 -8.93 8.34 -11.17
N MET A 238 -7.64 8.13 -11.43
CA MET A 238 -6.66 9.20 -11.61
C MET A 238 -6.52 9.58 -13.08
N THR A 239 -6.47 8.56 -13.95
CA THR A 239 -6.43 8.69 -15.41
C THR A 239 -6.71 7.34 -16.07
N ASP A 240 -7.40 7.34 -17.18
CA ASP A 240 -7.52 6.21 -18.11
C ASP A 240 -6.59 6.33 -19.34
N LYS A 241 -5.85 7.45 -19.42
CA LYS A 241 -4.89 7.74 -20.48
C LYS A 241 -3.48 8.05 -19.92
N PRO A 242 -2.82 7.09 -19.29
CA PRO A 242 -1.54 7.34 -18.60
C PRO A 242 -0.42 7.77 -19.56
N GLY A 243 -0.51 7.40 -20.83
CA GLY A 243 0.45 7.80 -21.87
C GLY A 243 0.41 9.28 -22.22
N GLU A 244 -0.76 9.93 -22.10
CA GLU A 244 -0.96 11.35 -22.41
C GLU A 244 -0.54 12.27 -21.25
N MET A 245 -0.35 11.74 -20.04
CA MET A 245 0.08 12.54 -18.90
C MET A 245 1.59 12.87 -19.00
N PRO A 246 2.03 14.04 -18.50
CA PRO A 246 3.45 14.34 -18.35
C PRO A 246 4.18 13.28 -17.52
N GLU A 247 5.50 13.16 -17.72
CA GLU A 247 6.30 12.21 -16.93
C GLU A 247 6.27 12.57 -15.44
N PHE A 248 6.12 11.53 -14.61
CA PHE A 248 5.99 11.59 -13.15
C PHE A 248 4.71 12.25 -12.62
N GLU A 249 3.77 12.64 -13.48
CA GLU A 249 2.55 13.30 -13.02
C GLU A 249 1.62 12.35 -12.25
N ILE A 250 1.56 11.08 -12.63
CA ILE A 250 0.81 10.05 -11.88
C ILE A 250 1.42 9.88 -10.48
N THR A 251 2.75 9.83 -10.41
CA THR A 251 3.46 9.72 -9.13
C THR A 251 3.22 10.95 -8.25
N LYS A 252 3.28 12.17 -8.79
CA LYS A 252 2.99 13.40 -8.05
C LYS A 252 1.55 13.41 -7.51
N LYS A 253 0.57 13.14 -8.37
CA LYS A 253 -0.85 13.05 -7.95
C LYS A 253 -1.06 12.00 -6.87
N PHE A 254 -0.43 10.84 -7.00
CA PHE A 254 -0.49 9.79 -5.97
C PHE A 254 -0.03 10.31 -4.60
N PHE A 255 1.11 10.98 -4.53
CA PHE A 255 1.63 11.49 -3.25
C PHE A 255 0.78 12.60 -2.67
N VAL A 256 0.17 13.46 -3.51
CA VAL A 256 -0.80 14.47 -3.04
C VAL A 256 -2.03 13.79 -2.42
N MET A 257 -2.60 12.78 -3.09
CA MET A 257 -3.78 12.06 -2.58
C MET A 257 -3.45 11.25 -1.33
N LEU A 258 -2.27 10.62 -1.29
CA LEU A 258 -1.81 9.89 -0.11
C LEU A 258 -1.60 10.81 1.09
N GLU A 259 -1.01 11.99 0.89
CA GLU A 259 -0.86 12.98 1.95
C GLU A 259 -2.21 13.44 2.51
N GLN A 260 -3.20 13.68 1.65
CA GLN A 260 -4.56 14.01 2.07
C GLN A 260 -5.17 12.89 2.92
N THR A 261 -5.01 11.63 2.50
CA THR A 261 -5.46 10.46 3.27
C THR A 261 -4.78 10.38 4.63
N ILE A 262 -3.46 10.58 4.70
CA ILE A 262 -2.70 10.54 5.95
C ILE A 262 -3.08 11.70 6.87
N ARG A 263 -3.25 12.92 6.34
CA ARG A 263 -3.64 14.10 7.14
C ARG A 263 -5.05 13.98 7.69
N ARG A 264 -5.97 13.32 6.97
CA ARG A 264 -7.34 13.03 7.43
C ARG A 264 -7.34 12.15 8.69
N GLU A 265 -6.50 11.10 8.73
CA GLU A 265 -6.39 10.21 9.88
C GLU A 265 -4.97 9.61 9.97
N PRO A 266 -4.04 10.32 10.64
CA PRO A 266 -2.62 9.98 10.63
C PRO A 266 -2.28 8.69 11.40
N ARG A 267 -3.17 8.20 12.27
CA ARG A 267 -2.93 6.98 13.06
C ARG A 267 -2.75 5.72 12.22
N PHE A 268 -3.24 5.69 10.97
CA PHE A 268 -3.27 4.49 10.13
C PHE A 268 -2.19 4.43 9.05
N TYR A 269 -1.19 5.29 9.13
CA TYR A 269 -0.02 5.24 8.24
C TYR A 269 1.16 4.49 8.88
N LEU A 270 1.98 3.81 8.08
CA LEU A 270 3.10 2.98 8.57
C LEU A 270 4.29 3.82 9.05
N TRP A 271 4.12 4.55 10.16
CA TRP A 271 5.15 5.43 10.74
C TRP A 271 6.42 4.71 11.19
N SER A 272 6.39 3.38 11.38
CA SER A 272 7.58 2.61 11.74
C SER A 272 8.59 2.44 10.59
N HIS A 273 8.21 2.77 9.35
CA HIS A 273 9.14 2.82 8.23
C HIS A 273 10.01 4.08 8.33
N ASN A 274 11.35 3.94 8.33
CA ASN A 274 12.26 5.09 8.31
C ASN A 274 12.24 5.73 6.90
N ARG A 275 11.19 6.53 6.63
CA ARG A 275 10.85 7.04 5.29
C ARG A 275 11.89 8.02 4.79
N TRP A 276 12.34 8.93 5.62
CA TRP A 276 13.24 10.05 5.28
C TRP A 276 14.70 9.79 5.69
N LYS A 277 15.13 8.52 5.64
CA LYS A 277 16.52 8.10 5.93
C LYS A 277 17.53 8.49 4.84
N ARG A 278 17.07 8.98 3.70
CA ARG A 278 17.90 9.44 2.58
C ARG A 278 17.53 10.88 2.29
N THR A 279 18.51 11.75 2.38
CA THR A 279 18.37 13.17 2.14
C THR A 279 18.86 13.52 0.73
N ARG A 280 18.37 14.63 0.18
CA ARG A 280 18.86 15.16 -1.10
C ARG A 280 20.33 15.55 -0.99
N GLU A 281 20.73 16.14 0.13
CA GLU A 281 22.12 16.52 0.38
C GLU A 281 23.08 15.31 0.27
N GLU A 282 22.75 14.17 0.89
CA GLU A 282 23.55 12.95 0.78
C GLU A 282 23.54 12.40 -0.65
N PHE A 283 22.39 12.47 -1.34
CA PHE A 283 22.30 12.07 -2.75
C PHE A 283 23.21 12.95 -3.62
N ASP A 284 23.13 14.27 -3.49
CA ASP A 284 23.87 15.21 -4.32
C ASP A 284 25.40 15.16 -4.09
N LYS A 285 25.87 14.61 -2.96
CA LYS A 285 27.31 14.36 -2.75
C LYS A 285 27.86 13.24 -3.64
N GLU A 286 27.09 12.16 -3.86
CA GLU A 286 27.58 10.97 -4.53
C GLU A 286 26.93 10.69 -5.89
N PHE A 287 25.76 11.26 -6.15
CA PHE A 287 24.95 10.94 -7.33
C PHE A 287 24.46 12.19 -8.03
N LYS A 288 24.09 12.04 -9.29
CA LYS A 288 23.37 13.04 -10.10
C LYS A 288 22.41 12.35 -11.06
N ILE A 289 21.44 13.08 -11.58
CA ILE A 289 20.52 12.58 -12.61
C ILE A 289 20.97 13.19 -13.95
N GLU A 290 21.38 12.33 -14.87
CA GLU A 290 21.75 12.71 -16.24
C GLU A 290 20.90 11.90 -17.24
N ASN A 291 20.23 12.58 -18.16
CA ASN A 291 19.38 11.96 -19.18
C ASN A 291 18.37 10.96 -18.60
N GLY A 292 17.79 11.26 -17.42
CA GLY A 292 16.84 10.40 -16.74
C GLY A 292 17.45 9.19 -16.02
N HIS A 293 18.79 9.06 -16.00
CA HIS A 293 19.51 8.00 -15.30
C HIS A 293 20.25 8.55 -14.08
N VAL A 294 20.28 7.74 -13.01
CA VAL A 294 21.07 8.06 -11.81
C VAL A 294 22.48 7.53 -12.01
N VAL A 295 23.45 8.45 -12.06
CA VAL A 295 24.87 8.13 -12.20
C VAL A 295 25.62 8.56 -10.95
N ARG A 296 26.69 7.83 -10.60
CA ARG A 296 27.62 8.21 -9.52
C ARG A 296 28.56 9.30 -10.04
N LYS A 297 28.80 10.30 -9.20
CA LYS A 297 29.78 11.35 -9.50
C LYS A 297 31.19 10.81 -9.46
#